data_a7c1ddea17f6e7848b8add3aee3f0d53
#
_entry.id   a7c1ddea17f6e7848b8add3aee3f0d53
#
_cell.length_a   1.000
_cell.length_b   1.000
_cell.length_c   1.000
_cell.angle_alpha   90.00
_cell.angle_beta   90.00
_cell.angle_gamma   90.00
#
_symmetry.space_group_name_H-M   'P 1'
#
loop_
_entity.id
_entity.type
_entity.pdbx_description
1 polymer ?
#
loop_
_entity_poly.entity_id
_entity_poly.type
_entity_poly.pdbx_seq_one_letter_code
_entity_poly.pdbx_strand_id
1 'polypeptide(L)'
;MTAVKKYALLPLCGLTLFCARAQMPATNYDESQVPAYTLPDPLTTIAGKKVTDAETWTSERRPELLSLFESEVYGKAPDRPEGLHFEVLSEDRYTLGNMATRREIAVYFTEDDAHFMTILLYIPNKRTDAVPVFLGLNFKGNHTICDDPLITESVSRMKPRAEGGSEVRAKGFPRAAAASRWPVEMLIANGYGLATIYRGDIDPDYDDGFQNGVHPLFYREGQTKPAPDEWGTIAAWAWGLSRAMDYLETDEDVDASRVAVIGHSQHGKTALWAAAVDPRFAMAVSNDSGCGGAALSRRCYGETVARINSLFPHWFCGNFNRYSGNEAALPVDQHELIALIAPRPVYIASAVEDRWADPKGEFLAGVHATPVYELFGLEGLSGTELPQTDAPVLSGHIGHHVRSGDHDITLYDWRQFVKFADKHLKR
;
A
#
# COMPACT_ATOMS: atom_id res chain seq x y z
N MET A 1 -62.26 18.43 -57.84
CA MET A 1 -61.36 19.46 -57.25
C MET A 1 -60.87 18.97 -55.92
N THR A 2 -59.74 18.30 -55.89
CA THR A 2 -59.20 17.66 -54.70
C THR A 2 -57.95 18.44 -54.27
N ALA A 3 -57.98 19.02 -53.06
CA ALA A 3 -56.88 19.85 -52.52
C ALA A 3 -55.78 18.96 -51.90
N VAL A 4 -54.57 19.10 -52.43
CA VAL A 4 -53.39 18.43 -51.90
C VAL A 4 -52.76 19.29 -50.79
N LYS A 5 -52.75 18.77 -49.55
CA LYS A 5 -52.02 19.40 -48.44
C LYS A 5 -50.52 19.06 -48.53
N LYS A 6 -49.66 20.09 -48.70
CA LYS A 6 -48.20 19.97 -48.56
C LYS A 6 -47.83 19.98 -47.09
N TYR A 7 -47.19 18.94 -46.65
CA TYR A 7 -46.49 18.91 -45.33
C TYR A 7 -45.03 19.37 -45.53
N ALA A 8 -44.64 20.42 -44.79
CA ALA A 8 -43.24 20.89 -44.72
C ALA A 8 -42.50 20.03 -43.68
N LEU A 9 -41.46 19.34 -44.13
CA LEU A 9 -40.50 18.71 -43.22
C LEU A 9 -39.50 19.77 -42.71
N LEU A 10 -39.52 19.95 -41.39
CA LEU A 10 -38.46 20.69 -40.67
C LEU A 10 -37.24 19.76 -40.49
N PRO A 11 -35.99 20.22 -40.76
CA PRO A 11 -34.82 19.42 -40.48
C PRO A 11 -34.54 19.41 -38.99
N LEU A 12 -34.51 18.19 -38.40
CA LEU A 12 -34.06 17.94 -37.06
C LEU A 12 -32.53 18.12 -37.01
N CYS A 13 -32.07 19.27 -36.51
CA CYS A 13 -30.66 19.52 -36.27
C CYS A 13 -30.20 18.72 -35.04
N GLY A 14 -29.64 17.55 -35.27
CA GLY A 14 -29.06 16.71 -34.20
C GLY A 14 -27.81 17.40 -33.64
N LEU A 15 -27.90 17.96 -32.43
CA LEU A 15 -26.72 18.34 -31.65
C LEU A 15 -26.01 17.06 -31.18
N THR A 16 -24.99 16.67 -31.89
CA THR A 16 -24.00 15.71 -31.38
C THR A 16 -23.13 16.41 -30.34
N LEU A 17 -23.43 16.20 -29.08
CA LEU A 17 -22.53 16.55 -27.98
C LEU A 17 -21.27 15.66 -28.12
N PHE A 18 -20.22 16.21 -28.71
CA PHE A 18 -18.88 15.66 -28.56
C PHE A 18 -18.45 15.92 -27.10
N CYS A 19 -18.56 14.93 -26.23
CA CYS A 19 -17.78 14.90 -24.99
C CYS A 19 -16.30 14.80 -25.40
N ALA A 20 -15.62 15.93 -25.50
CA ALA A 20 -14.18 15.95 -25.57
C ALA A 20 -13.66 15.38 -24.23
N ARG A 21 -13.19 14.13 -24.24
CA ARG A 21 -12.36 13.64 -23.14
C ARG A 21 -11.17 14.59 -23.09
N ALA A 22 -11.06 15.36 -22.01
CA ALA A 22 -9.90 16.19 -21.77
C ALA A 22 -8.66 15.26 -21.80
N GLN A 23 -7.77 15.51 -22.73
CA GLN A 23 -6.55 14.74 -22.87
C GLN A 23 -5.72 15.02 -21.63
N MET A 24 -5.36 13.99 -20.84
CA MET A 24 -4.53 14.17 -19.65
C MET A 24 -3.22 14.85 -20.05
N PRO A 25 -2.71 15.82 -19.27
CA PRO A 25 -1.43 16.47 -19.53
C PRO A 25 -0.32 15.44 -19.68
N ALA A 26 0.70 15.75 -20.48
CA ALA A 26 1.90 14.92 -20.56
C ALA A 26 2.53 14.77 -19.15
N THR A 27 3.11 13.60 -18.87
CA THR A 27 3.79 13.37 -17.60
C THR A 27 5.05 14.23 -17.51
N ASN A 28 5.19 14.96 -16.41
CA ASN A 28 6.39 15.74 -16.13
C ASN A 28 7.51 14.84 -15.60
N TYR A 29 8.67 14.86 -16.26
CA TYR A 29 9.91 14.21 -15.81
C TYR A 29 11.08 15.20 -15.74
N ASP A 30 10.80 16.51 -15.73
CA ASP A 30 11.78 17.59 -15.67
C ASP A 30 11.64 18.32 -14.32
N GLU A 31 12.66 18.26 -13.49
CA GLU A 31 12.70 18.93 -12.18
C GLU A 31 12.47 20.45 -12.29
N SER A 32 12.91 21.07 -13.38
CA SER A 32 12.71 22.51 -13.62
C SER A 32 11.24 22.88 -13.86
N GLN A 33 10.40 21.90 -14.17
CA GLN A 33 8.96 22.06 -14.41
C GLN A 33 8.12 21.69 -13.16
N VAL A 34 8.77 21.31 -12.06
CA VAL A 34 8.05 21.10 -10.79
C VAL A 34 7.50 22.44 -10.33
N PRO A 35 6.18 22.55 -10.09
CA PRO A 35 5.59 23.81 -9.68
C PRO A 35 6.13 24.25 -8.32
N ALA A 36 6.13 25.57 -8.08
CA ALA A 36 6.33 26.06 -6.71
C ALA A 36 5.17 25.58 -5.84
N TYR A 37 5.46 24.92 -4.73
CA TYR A 37 4.45 24.38 -3.81
C TYR A 37 4.78 24.72 -2.37
N THR A 38 3.75 24.72 -1.53
CA THR A 38 3.86 24.81 -0.07
C THR A 38 3.25 23.55 0.53
N LEU A 39 4.01 22.84 1.35
CA LEU A 39 3.52 21.68 2.07
C LEU A 39 2.69 22.11 3.28
N PRO A 40 1.63 21.37 3.66
CA PRO A 40 1.01 21.55 4.95
C PRO A 40 2.03 21.28 6.07
N ASP A 41 1.92 22.02 7.16
CA ASP A 41 2.84 21.86 8.31
C ASP A 41 2.33 20.70 9.21
N PRO A 42 3.05 19.58 9.32
CA PRO A 42 2.62 18.47 10.17
C PRO A 42 2.54 18.86 11.65
N LEU A 43 3.25 19.93 12.07
CA LEU A 43 3.27 20.44 13.43
C LEU A 43 2.30 21.60 13.67
N THR A 44 1.26 21.71 12.86
CA THR A 44 0.20 22.71 13.06
C THR A 44 -1.17 22.03 12.97
N THR A 45 -1.98 22.11 14.04
CA THR A 45 -3.34 21.54 14.05
C THR A 45 -4.26 22.29 13.08
N ILE A 46 -5.41 21.71 12.75
CA ILE A 46 -6.46 22.37 11.94
C ILE A 46 -6.89 23.70 12.55
N ALA A 47 -6.89 23.81 13.89
CA ALA A 47 -7.21 25.04 14.63
C ALA A 47 -6.06 26.07 14.64
N GLY A 48 -4.92 25.78 14.00
CA GLY A 48 -3.75 26.68 13.97
C GLY A 48 -2.85 26.62 15.20
N LYS A 49 -3.07 25.69 16.14
CA LYS A 49 -2.20 25.46 17.30
C LYS A 49 -0.89 24.80 16.88
N LYS A 50 0.25 25.30 17.37
CA LYS A 50 1.55 24.64 17.15
C LYS A 50 1.71 23.43 18.05
N VAL A 51 2.23 22.34 17.48
CA VAL A 51 2.58 21.10 18.16
C VAL A 51 4.09 21.13 18.45
N THR A 52 4.45 21.13 19.73
CA THR A 52 5.84 21.31 20.17
C THR A 52 6.38 20.13 20.97
N ASP A 53 5.57 19.11 21.21
CA ASP A 53 5.91 17.93 22.00
C ASP A 53 5.17 16.69 21.52
N ALA A 54 5.68 15.51 21.88
CA ALA A 54 5.17 14.21 21.49
C ALA A 54 3.76 13.90 22.03
N GLU A 55 3.39 14.45 23.20
CA GLU A 55 2.08 14.25 23.82
C GLU A 55 0.99 14.95 23.01
N THR A 56 1.19 16.24 22.69
CA THR A 56 0.29 17.02 21.84
C THR A 56 0.18 16.42 20.43
N TRP A 57 1.30 15.93 19.88
CA TRP A 57 1.27 15.19 18.61
C TRP A 57 0.36 13.97 18.70
N THR A 58 0.58 13.11 19.68
CA THR A 58 -0.11 11.83 19.79
C THR A 58 -1.60 11.99 20.11
N SER A 59 -1.95 12.95 20.97
CA SER A 59 -3.32 13.13 21.45
C SER A 59 -4.19 14.05 20.59
N GLU A 60 -3.59 15.00 19.86
CA GLU A 60 -4.34 16.00 19.08
C GLU A 60 -4.06 15.88 17.57
N ARG A 61 -2.82 16.12 17.12
CA ARG A 61 -2.53 16.30 15.70
C ARG A 61 -2.54 15.00 14.90
N ARG A 62 -1.99 13.93 15.45
CA ARG A 62 -2.01 12.62 14.79
C ARG A 62 -3.43 12.12 14.49
N PRO A 63 -4.40 12.18 15.42
CA PRO A 63 -5.80 11.84 15.11
C PRO A 63 -6.45 12.74 14.05
N GLU A 64 -6.15 14.06 14.04
CA GLU A 64 -6.62 14.97 12.99
C GLU A 64 -6.12 14.54 11.61
N LEU A 65 -4.81 14.29 11.48
CA LEU A 65 -4.20 13.85 10.22
C LEU A 65 -4.75 12.50 9.77
N LEU A 66 -4.88 11.54 10.68
CA LEU A 66 -5.45 10.24 10.37
C LEU A 66 -6.86 10.37 9.79
N SER A 67 -7.70 11.19 10.42
CA SER A 67 -9.06 11.46 9.93
C SER A 67 -9.07 12.13 8.56
N LEU A 68 -8.12 13.02 8.26
CA LEU A 68 -8.00 13.64 6.93
C LEU A 68 -7.60 12.62 5.86
N PHE A 69 -6.64 11.73 6.14
CA PHE A 69 -6.29 10.66 5.20
C PHE A 69 -7.42 9.66 5.01
N GLU A 70 -8.16 9.33 6.07
CA GLU A 70 -9.35 8.48 5.97
C GLU A 70 -10.44 9.13 5.12
N SER A 71 -10.74 10.41 5.34
CA SER A 71 -11.85 11.06 4.62
C SER A 71 -11.52 11.47 3.20
N GLU A 72 -10.26 11.82 2.91
CA GLU A 72 -9.88 12.51 1.68
C GLU A 72 -9.01 11.69 0.72
N VAL A 73 -8.36 10.61 1.21
CA VAL A 73 -7.40 9.84 0.40
C VAL A 73 -7.75 8.37 0.31
N TYR A 74 -7.65 7.63 1.41
CA TYR A 74 -7.77 6.17 1.39
C TYR A 74 -9.19 5.65 1.65
N GLY A 75 -9.99 6.42 2.38
CA GLY A 75 -11.30 6.04 2.87
C GLY A 75 -11.23 5.24 4.18
N LYS A 76 -12.26 5.38 5.00
CA LYS A 76 -12.36 4.71 6.29
C LYS A 76 -12.77 3.26 6.12
N ALA A 77 -11.91 2.34 6.56
CA ALA A 77 -12.20 0.91 6.60
C ALA A 77 -13.02 0.55 7.86
N PRO A 78 -13.76 -0.58 7.84
CA PRO A 78 -14.45 -1.08 9.03
C PRO A 78 -13.48 -1.55 10.11
N ASP A 79 -13.94 -1.58 11.35
CA ASP A 79 -13.23 -2.17 12.47
C ASP A 79 -13.00 -3.68 12.28
N ARG A 80 -12.27 -4.31 13.21
CA ARG A 80 -12.11 -5.76 13.24
C ARG A 80 -13.47 -6.45 13.37
N PRO A 81 -13.83 -7.38 12.46
CA PRO A 81 -15.10 -8.09 12.52
C PRO A 81 -15.20 -9.03 13.74
N GLU A 82 -16.39 -9.13 14.34
CA GLU A 82 -16.62 -10.04 15.46
C GLU A 82 -16.49 -11.52 15.05
N GLY A 83 -16.89 -11.88 13.82
CA GLY A 83 -16.82 -13.24 13.28
C GLY A 83 -15.44 -13.65 12.73
N LEU A 84 -14.40 -12.81 12.89
CA LEU A 84 -13.05 -13.11 12.41
C LEU A 84 -12.47 -14.37 13.13
N HIS A 85 -12.06 -15.37 12.34
CA HIS A 85 -11.44 -16.58 12.87
C HIS A 85 -10.36 -17.13 11.92
N PHE A 86 -9.57 -18.10 12.41
CA PHE A 86 -8.38 -18.59 11.73
C PHE A 86 -8.36 -20.11 11.69
N GLU A 87 -7.81 -20.67 10.60
CA GLU A 87 -7.58 -22.10 10.46
C GLU A 87 -6.19 -22.36 9.86
N VAL A 88 -5.39 -23.22 10.46
CA VAL A 88 -4.15 -23.70 9.86
C VAL A 88 -4.48 -24.77 8.82
N LEU A 89 -4.41 -24.42 7.55
CA LEU A 89 -4.74 -25.32 6.43
C LEU A 89 -3.65 -26.35 6.17
N SER A 90 -2.39 -25.96 6.32
CA SER A 90 -1.24 -26.86 6.15
C SER A 90 -0.03 -26.42 6.97
N GLU A 91 0.78 -27.38 7.39
CA GLU A 91 2.08 -27.15 8.02
C GLU A 91 3.12 -28.13 7.45
N ASP A 92 4.30 -27.60 7.08
CA ASP A 92 5.49 -28.39 6.76
C ASP A 92 6.68 -27.87 7.57
N ARG A 93 7.18 -28.68 8.51
CA ARG A 93 8.29 -28.31 9.41
C ARG A 93 9.68 -28.52 8.80
N TYR A 94 9.75 -29.05 7.59
CA TYR A 94 11.00 -29.45 6.96
C TYR A 94 11.27 -28.74 5.63
N THR A 95 10.54 -27.67 5.34
CA THR A 95 10.69 -26.90 4.10
C THR A 95 12.08 -26.25 4.01
N LEU A 96 12.50 -25.86 2.79
CA LEU A 96 13.80 -25.25 2.51
C LEU A 96 14.99 -26.06 3.09
N GLY A 97 14.95 -27.40 2.95
CA GLY A 97 16.00 -28.27 3.45
C GLY A 97 16.13 -28.28 4.99
N ASN A 98 15.03 -28.25 5.68
CA ASN A 98 14.89 -28.17 7.15
C ASN A 98 15.27 -26.80 7.76
N MET A 99 15.45 -25.76 6.97
CA MET A 99 15.75 -24.43 7.51
C MET A 99 14.52 -23.71 8.07
N ALA A 100 13.32 -24.07 7.60
CA ALA A 100 12.09 -23.38 7.97
C ALA A 100 10.90 -24.31 8.20
N THR A 101 9.94 -23.84 8.98
CA THR A 101 8.56 -24.31 9.02
C THR A 101 7.73 -23.41 8.12
N ARG A 102 6.95 -24.01 7.21
CA ARG A 102 5.95 -23.32 6.41
C ARG A 102 4.57 -23.61 6.93
N ARG A 103 3.72 -22.59 7.03
CA ARG A 103 2.28 -22.72 7.29
C ARG A 103 1.48 -21.99 6.24
N GLU A 104 0.30 -22.52 5.90
CA GLU A 104 -0.75 -21.80 5.22
C GLU A 104 -1.92 -21.63 6.17
N ILE A 105 -2.37 -20.41 6.38
CA ILE A 105 -3.40 -20.08 7.34
C ILE A 105 -4.54 -19.35 6.62
N ALA A 106 -5.76 -19.87 6.71
CA ALA A 106 -6.95 -19.14 6.31
C ALA A 106 -7.33 -18.15 7.40
N VAL A 107 -7.62 -16.92 6.97
CA VAL A 107 -8.19 -15.84 7.79
C VAL A 107 -9.58 -15.57 7.23
N TYR A 108 -10.59 -16.08 7.89
CA TYR A 108 -11.99 -15.87 7.54
C TYR A 108 -12.48 -14.54 8.10
N PHE A 109 -13.05 -13.69 7.25
CA PHE A 109 -13.42 -12.32 7.61
C PHE A 109 -14.72 -12.21 8.39
N THR A 110 -15.59 -13.20 8.28
CA THR A 110 -16.90 -13.27 8.92
C THR A 110 -17.16 -14.69 9.43
N GLU A 111 -18.30 -14.92 10.08
CA GLU A 111 -18.73 -16.29 10.46
C GLU A 111 -19.02 -17.19 9.25
N ASP A 112 -19.26 -16.59 8.07
CA ASP A 112 -19.41 -17.31 6.80
C ASP A 112 -18.02 -17.57 6.20
N ASP A 113 -17.66 -18.84 6.07
CA ASP A 113 -16.37 -19.31 5.52
C ASP A 113 -16.20 -19.06 4.01
N ALA A 114 -17.14 -18.37 3.37
CA ALA A 114 -17.11 -18.13 1.93
C ALA A 114 -16.01 -17.17 1.47
N HIS A 115 -15.58 -16.25 2.36
CA HIS A 115 -14.53 -15.26 2.07
C HIS A 115 -13.41 -15.32 3.08
N PHE A 116 -12.22 -15.64 2.61
CA PHE A 116 -11.01 -15.68 3.40
C PHE A 116 -9.79 -15.27 2.56
N MET A 117 -8.74 -14.83 3.23
CA MET A 117 -7.40 -14.71 2.65
C MET A 117 -6.50 -15.80 3.21
N THR A 118 -5.47 -16.18 2.45
CA THR A 118 -4.48 -17.16 2.91
C THR A 118 -3.15 -16.49 3.21
N ILE A 119 -2.70 -16.58 4.46
CA ILE A 119 -1.34 -16.22 4.85
C ILE A 119 -0.42 -17.40 4.51
N LEU A 120 0.62 -17.16 3.73
CA LEU A 120 1.77 -18.05 3.60
C LEU A 120 2.85 -17.57 4.56
N LEU A 121 3.15 -18.37 5.58
CA LEU A 121 4.07 -18.03 6.66
C LEU A 121 5.27 -18.98 6.66
N TYR A 122 6.48 -18.42 6.59
CA TYR A 122 7.74 -19.13 6.80
C TYR A 122 8.39 -18.67 8.10
N ILE A 123 8.75 -19.62 8.96
CA ILE A 123 9.41 -19.38 10.25
C ILE A 123 10.75 -20.11 10.27
N PRO A 124 11.90 -19.48 10.62
CA PRO A 124 13.17 -20.18 10.75
C PRO A 124 13.14 -21.26 11.84
N ASN A 125 13.63 -22.46 11.52
CA ASN A 125 13.69 -23.57 12.50
C ASN A 125 14.83 -23.37 13.51
N LYS A 126 15.90 -22.68 13.10
CA LYS A 126 17.02 -22.35 14.02
C LYS A 126 16.67 -21.09 14.79
N ARG A 127 15.91 -21.24 15.89
CA ARG A 127 15.54 -20.16 16.79
C ARG A 127 15.50 -20.65 18.23
N THR A 128 15.63 -19.73 19.18
CA THR A 128 15.47 -19.98 20.62
C THR A 128 14.15 -19.39 21.14
N ASP A 129 13.65 -18.38 20.43
CA ASP A 129 12.50 -17.56 20.83
C ASP A 129 11.62 -17.28 19.62
N ALA A 130 10.46 -16.67 19.82
CA ALA A 130 9.62 -16.13 18.77
C ALA A 130 10.38 -15.09 17.91
N VAL A 131 10.16 -15.11 16.60
CA VAL A 131 10.97 -14.36 15.63
C VAL A 131 10.26 -13.11 15.11
N PRO A 132 11.01 -12.06 14.73
CA PRO A 132 10.46 -10.95 13.95
C PRO A 132 10.05 -11.42 12.57
N VAL A 133 9.00 -10.79 12.00
CA VAL A 133 8.42 -11.18 10.72
C VAL A 133 8.31 -9.99 9.78
N PHE A 134 8.64 -10.18 8.51
CA PHE A 134 8.20 -9.28 7.43
C PHE A 134 6.86 -9.75 6.89
N LEU A 135 5.85 -8.88 6.92
CA LEU A 135 4.51 -9.14 6.40
C LEU A 135 4.24 -8.25 5.18
N GLY A 136 3.85 -8.83 4.06
CA GLY A 136 3.52 -8.07 2.86
C GLY A 136 2.57 -8.76 1.89
N LEU A 137 2.02 -7.99 0.97
CA LEU A 137 1.13 -8.49 -0.08
C LEU A 137 1.92 -8.90 -1.33
N ASN A 138 1.52 -9.98 -1.97
CA ASN A 138 2.05 -10.38 -3.26
C ASN A 138 1.04 -10.17 -4.41
N PHE A 139 1.57 -10.04 -5.63
CA PHE A 139 0.81 -9.66 -6.84
C PHE A 139 0.13 -10.83 -7.55
N LYS A 140 0.60 -12.06 -7.37
CA LYS A 140 0.30 -13.16 -8.31
C LYS A 140 -0.15 -14.46 -7.63
N GLY A 141 -0.27 -14.46 -6.31
CA GLY A 141 -0.61 -15.64 -5.52
C GLY A 141 0.58 -16.22 -4.75
N ASN A 142 0.30 -16.82 -3.61
CA ASN A 142 1.30 -17.33 -2.68
C ASN A 142 2.24 -18.39 -3.31
N HIS A 143 1.72 -19.23 -4.21
CA HIS A 143 2.51 -20.22 -4.95
C HIS A 143 3.60 -19.63 -5.86
N THR A 144 3.54 -18.33 -6.16
CA THR A 144 4.56 -17.65 -6.98
C THR A 144 5.80 -17.22 -6.21
N ILE A 145 5.77 -17.28 -4.88
CA ILE A 145 6.81 -16.76 -4.00
C ILE A 145 8.03 -17.68 -3.95
N CYS A 146 7.80 -18.99 -3.94
CA CYS A 146 8.85 -20.00 -3.77
C CYS A 146 8.53 -21.22 -4.64
N ASP A 147 9.56 -21.98 -5.04
CA ASP A 147 9.41 -23.26 -5.75
C ASP A 147 9.11 -24.38 -4.74
N ASP A 148 7.96 -24.31 -4.10
CA ASP A 148 7.45 -25.31 -3.18
C ASP A 148 6.14 -25.87 -3.74
N PRO A 149 6.09 -27.17 -4.17
CA PRO A 149 4.89 -27.76 -4.76
C PRO A 149 3.72 -27.88 -3.78
N LEU A 150 3.97 -27.77 -2.48
CA LEU A 150 2.95 -27.89 -1.45
C LEU A 150 2.23 -26.56 -1.14
N ILE A 151 2.69 -25.43 -1.68
CA ILE A 151 1.95 -24.16 -1.55
C ILE A 151 0.68 -24.24 -2.42
N THR A 152 -0.45 -23.94 -1.80
CA THR A 152 -1.75 -23.93 -2.48
C THR A 152 -1.81 -22.83 -3.54
N GLU A 153 -2.32 -23.16 -4.73
CA GLU A 153 -2.54 -22.17 -5.77
C GLU A 153 -3.80 -21.36 -5.46
N SER A 154 -3.67 -20.04 -5.37
CA SER A 154 -4.83 -19.16 -5.19
C SER A 154 -5.79 -19.27 -6.37
N VAL A 155 -7.07 -19.39 -6.09
CA VAL A 155 -8.16 -19.43 -7.08
C VAL A 155 -8.82 -18.07 -7.28
N SER A 156 -8.39 -17.05 -6.55
CA SER A 156 -8.98 -15.71 -6.60
C SER A 156 -8.81 -15.05 -7.95
N ARG A 157 -9.71 -14.13 -8.25
CA ARG A 157 -9.79 -13.46 -9.55
C ARG A 157 -8.68 -12.44 -9.73
N MET A 158 -8.25 -12.27 -10.96
CA MET A 158 -7.34 -11.23 -11.40
C MET A 158 -8.00 -10.40 -12.50
N LYS A 159 -7.44 -9.21 -12.77
CA LYS A 159 -7.90 -8.35 -13.87
C LYS A 159 -8.00 -9.13 -15.18
N PRO A 160 -9.13 -9.06 -15.88
CA PRO A 160 -9.24 -9.61 -17.25
C PRO A 160 -8.24 -8.93 -18.19
N ARG A 161 -7.61 -9.70 -19.10
CA ARG A 161 -6.59 -9.18 -20.03
C ARG A 161 -7.12 -8.19 -21.06
N ALA A 162 -8.41 -8.24 -21.40
CA ALA A 162 -9.08 -7.32 -22.32
C ALA A 162 -10.61 -7.45 -22.17
N GLU A 163 -11.36 -6.47 -22.67
CA GLU A 163 -12.83 -6.58 -22.81
C GLU A 163 -13.18 -7.84 -23.62
N GLY A 164 -13.99 -8.73 -23.05
CA GLY A 164 -14.37 -10.02 -23.67
C GLY A 164 -13.35 -11.14 -23.52
N GLY A 165 -12.21 -10.92 -22.83
CA GLY A 165 -11.23 -11.95 -22.50
C GLY A 165 -11.71 -12.92 -21.43
N SER A 166 -11.15 -14.15 -21.41
CA SER A 166 -11.41 -15.11 -20.33
C SER A 166 -10.91 -14.56 -18.99
N GLU A 167 -11.63 -14.89 -17.94
CA GLU A 167 -11.26 -14.57 -16.55
C GLU A 167 -9.83 -15.09 -16.25
N VAL A 168 -8.96 -14.20 -15.77
CA VAL A 168 -7.60 -14.57 -15.35
C VAL A 168 -7.63 -14.84 -13.86
N ARG A 169 -7.14 -15.99 -13.44
CA ARG A 169 -7.00 -16.38 -12.03
C ARG A 169 -5.53 -16.45 -11.63
N ALA A 170 -5.24 -16.28 -10.35
CA ALA A 170 -3.88 -16.33 -9.82
C ALA A 170 -3.18 -17.66 -10.16
N LYS A 171 -3.86 -18.78 -10.11
CA LYS A 171 -3.33 -20.10 -10.51
C LYS A 171 -2.80 -20.18 -11.96
N GLY A 172 -3.06 -19.18 -12.79
CA GLY A 172 -2.52 -19.09 -14.15
C GLY A 172 -1.05 -18.68 -14.21
N PHE A 173 -0.44 -18.29 -13.09
CA PHE A 173 0.98 -17.96 -13.01
C PHE A 173 1.79 -19.19 -12.61
N PRO A 174 3.01 -19.39 -13.20
CA PRO A 174 3.91 -20.46 -12.76
C PRO A 174 4.32 -20.32 -11.29
N ARG A 175 4.57 -21.45 -10.62
CA ARG A 175 5.24 -21.45 -9.31
C ARG A 175 6.54 -20.69 -9.38
N ALA A 176 6.95 -20.08 -8.28
CA ALA A 176 8.15 -19.28 -8.15
C ALA A 176 8.29 -18.11 -9.15
N ALA A 177 7.26 -17.76 -9.92
CA ALA A 177 7.31 -16.67 -10.90
C ALA A 177 7.63 -15.28 -10.28
N ALA A 178 7.56 -15.16 -8.96
CA ALA A 178 7.93 -13.96 -8.21
C ALA A 178 9.06 -14.20 -7.19
N ALA A 179 9.75 -15.34 -7.23
CA ALA A 179 10.78 -15.69 -6.25
C ALA A 179 11.94 -14.70 -6.20
N SER A 180 12.28 -14.04 -7.31
CA SER A 180 13.31 -12.99 -7.34
C SER A 180 12.97 -11.78 -6.45
N ARG A 181 11.67 -11.54 -6.21
CA ARG A 181 11.15 -10.45 -5.37
C ARG A 181 10.98 -10.83 -3.91
N TRP A 182 11.08 -12.12 -3.58
CA TRP A 182 10.81 -12.66 -2.24
C TRP A 182 11.94 -13.60 -1.81
N PRO A 183 13.05 -13.08 -1.27
CA PRO A 183 14.23 -13.89 -0.91
C PRO A 183 14.01 -14.65 0.40
N VAL A 184 13.07 -15.62 0.40
CA VAL A 184 12.64 -16.39 1.58
C VAL A 184 13.85 -16.97 2.34
N GLU A 185 14.75 -17.69 1.63
CA GLU A 185 15.93 -18.30 2.25
C GLU A 185 16.85 -17.29 2.92
N MET A 186 17.02 -16.10 2.31
CA MET A 186 17.84 -15.04 2.89
C MET A 186 17.21 -14.52 4.20
N LEU A 187 15.90 -14.32 4.23
CA LEU A 187 15.20 -13.85 5.43
C LEU A 187 15.30 -14.87 6.55
N ILE A 188 15.04 -16.15 6.26
CA ILE A 188 15.17 -17.27 7.19
C ILE A 188 16.61 -17.37 7.73
N ALA A 189 17.63 -17.28 6.86
CA ALA A 189 19.03 -17.32 7.26
C ALA A 189 19.43 -16.14 8.16
N ASN A 190 18.75 -14.99 8.05
CA ASN A 190 18.93 -13.83 8.92
C ASN A 190 18.03 -13.84 10.16
N GLY A 191 17.28 -14.91 10.43
CA GLY A 191 16.46 -15.06 11.61
C GLY A 191 15.12 -14.30 11.57
N TYR A 192 14.65 -13.94 10.38
CA TYR A 192 13.33 -13.34 10.15
C TYR A 192 12.37 -14.37 9.59
N GLY A 193 11.13 -14.36 10.07
CA GLY A 193 10.02 -14.97 9.36
C GLY A 193 9.57 -14.11 8.18
N LEU A 194 8.84 -14.73 7.26
CA LEU A 194 8.16 -14.07 6.15
C LEU A 194 6.71 -14.51 6.11
N ALA A 195 5.80 -13.53 6.16
CA ALA A 195 4.38 -13.74 5.92
C ALA A 195 3.98 -12.99 4.64
N THR A 196 3.27 -13.67 3.73
CA THR A 196 2.75 -13.01 2.54
C THR A 196 1.34 -13.46 2.21
N ILE A 197 0.56 -12.57 1.60
CA ILE A 197 -0.84 -12.77 1.26
C ILE A 197 -1.04 -12.34 -0.19
N TYR A 198 -1.78 -13.12 -0.95
CA TYR A 198 -2.21 -12.65 -2.26
C TYR A 198 -3.27 -11.54 -2.10
N ARG A 199 -2.99 -10.35 -2.64
CA ARG A 199 -3.89 -9.18 -2.54
C ARG A 199 -5.31 -9.46 -3.04
N GLY A 200 -5.44 -10.30 -4.06
CA GLY A 200 -6.73 -10.64 -4.67
C GLY A 200 -7.62 -11.53 -3.79
N ASP A 201 -7.10 -12.09 -2.71
CA ASP A 201 -7.91 -12.77 -1.68
C ASP A 201 -8.64 -11.76 -0.79
N ILE A 202 -8.18 -10.50 -0.75
CA ILE A 202 -8.78 -9.40 0.01
C ILE A 202 -9.67 -8.57 -0.92
N ASP A 203 -9.07 -7.98 -1.95
CA ASP A 203 -9.79 -7.18 -2.94
C ASP A 203 -9.08 -7.27 -4.29
N PRO A 204 -9.78 -7.58 -5.40
CA PRO A 204 -9.15 -7.73 -6.71
C PRO A 204 -8.68 -6.38 -7.26
N ASP A 205 -7.51 -6.37 -7.92
CA ASP A 205 -6.92 -5.14 -8.48
C ASP A 205 -7.51 -4.78 -9.85
N TYR A 206 -8.79 -4.51 -9.88
CA TYR A 206 -9.49 -3.93 -11.04
C TYR A 206 -10.80 -3.28 -10.60
N ASP A 207 -11.24 -2.27 -11.36
CA ASP A 207 -12.51 -1.59 -11.10
C ASP A 207 -13.67 -2.50 -11.51
N ASP A 208 -14.26 -3.14 -10.52
CA ASP A 208 -15.47 -3.98 -10.64
C ASP A 208 -16.67 -3.35 -9.91
N GLY A 209 -16.55 -2.09 -9.50
CA GLY A 209 -17.53 -1.40 -8.68
C GLY A 209 -17.57 -1.95 -7.24
N PHE A 210 -16.48 -2.54 -6.75
CA PHE A 210 -16.32 -3.13 -5.41
C PHE A 210 -17.32 -4.29 -5.13
N GLN A 211 -17.47 -5.19 -6.09
CA GLN A 211 -18.44 -6.30 -6.02
C GLN A 211 -17.82 -7.65 -5.70
N ASN A 212 -16.49 -7.83 -5.86
CA ASN A 212 -15.83 -9.13 -5.79
C ASN A 212 -14.76 -9.27 -4.69
N GLY A 213 -14.58 -8.28 -3.85
CA GLY A 213 -13.65 -8.28 -2.71
C GLY A 213 -14.37 -8.33 -1.37
N VAL A 214 -13.69 -7.82 -0.35
CA VAL A 214 -14.21 -7.75 1.03
C VAL A 214 -15.30 -6.70 1.21
N HIS A 215 -15.40 -5.69 0.34
CA HIS A 215 -16.34 -4.59 0.49
C HIS A 215 -17.80 -5.03 0.68
N PRO A 216 -18.36 -5.98 -0.14
CA PRO A 216 -19.75 -6.41 0.01
C PRO A 216 -20.07 -7.04 1.37
N LEU A 217 -19.09 -7.58 2.08
CA LEU A 217 -19.29 -8.19 3.41
C LEU A 217 -19.68 -7.15 4.47
N PHE A 218 -19.39 -5.87 4.21
CA PHE A 218 -19.58 -4.76 5.16
C PHE A 218 -20.58 -3.72 4.67
N TYR A 219 -21.29 -3.98 3.56
CA TYR A 219 -22.33 -3.08 3.08
C TYR A 219 -23.52 -3.03 4.02
N ARG A 220 -24.01 -1.82 4.24
CA ARG A 220 -25.28 -1.61 4.93
C ARG A 220 -26.44 -1.98 4.01
N GLU A 221 -27.61 -2.16 4.59
CA GLU A 221 -28.82 -2.43 3.81
C GLU A 221 -29.01 -1.38 2.69
N GLY A 222 -29.14 -1.85 1.45
CA GLY A 222 -29.28 -1.01 0.27
C GLY A 222 -27.99 -0.38 -0.28
N GLN A 223 -26.85 -0.56 0.39
CA GLN A 223 -25.56 -0.13 -0.12
C GLN A 223 -25.04 -1.11 -1.18
N THR A 224 -24.52 -0.59 -2.30
CA THR A 224 -23.98 -1.39 -3.40
C THR A 224 -22.54 -1.02 -3.77
N LYS A 225 -21.97 0.02 -3.14
CA LYS A 225 -20.60 0.48 -3.30
C LYS A 225 -20.20 1.33 -2.10
N PRO A 226 -18.92 1.53 -1.84
CA PRO A 226 -18.43 2.45 -0.81
C PRO A 226 -18.97 3.87 -1.02
N ALA A 227 -19.25 4.58 0.07
CA ALA A 227 -19.50 6.02 0.06
C ALA A 227 -18.22 6.78 -0.31
N PRO A 228 -18.29 8.07 -0.68
CA PRO A 228 -17.12 8.82 -1.12
C PRO A 228 -15.95 8.93 -0.11
N ASP A 229 -16.21 8.76 1.17
CA ASP A 229 -15.27 8.76 2.29
C ASP A 229 -15.04 7.35 2.88
N GLU A 230 -15.65 6.33 2.32
CA GLU A 230 -15.39 4.94 2.68
C GLU A 230 -14.25 4.35 1.82
N TRP A 231 -13.68 3.28 2.31
CA TRP A 231 -12.45 2.64 1.84
C TRP A 231 -12.41 2.28 0.36
N GLY A 232 -11.29 2.63 -0.29
CA GLY A 232 -10.91 2.09 -1.60
C GLY A 232 -10.09 0.80 -1.44
N THR A 233 -9.65 0.25 -2.56
CA THR A 233 -8.91 -1.02 -2.60
C THR A 233 -7.60 -0.98 -1.81
N ILE A 234 -6.83 0.13 -1.82
CA ILE A 234 -5.61 0.25 -1.00
C ILE A 234 -5.93 0.17 0.50
N ALA A 235 -7.01 0.81 0.94
CA ALA A 235 -7.43 0.70 2.34
C ALA A 235 -7.96 -0.71 2.67
N ALA A 236 -8.61 -1.39 1.73
CA ALA A 236 -9.03 -2.78 1.91
C ALA A 236 -7.83 -3.72 2.05
N TRP A 237 -6.79 -3.54 1.24
CA TRP A 237 -5.54 -4.29 1.38
C TRP A 237 -4.83 -4.01 2.71
N ALA A 238 -4.78 -2.75 3.15
CA ALA A 238 -4.22 -2.39 4.47
C ALA A 238 -5.03 -3.00 5.62
N TRP A 239 -6.35 -3.00 5.51
CA TRP A 239 -7.24 -3.67 6.46
C TRP A 239 -6.98 -5.18 6.50
N GLY A 240 -6.78 -5.84 5.36
CA GLY A 240 -6.40 -7.25 5.30
C GLY A 240 -5.06 -7.53 5.99
N LEU A 241 -4.06 -6.64 5.85
CA LEU A 241 -2.80 -6.76 6.59
C LEU A 241 -3.00 -6.65 8.09
N SER A 242 -3.92 -5.79 8.57
CA SER A 242 -4.30 -5.74 10.00
C SER A 242 -5.01 -7.02 10.45
N ARG A 243 -5.79 -7.67 9.59
CA ARG A 243 -6.39 -8.99 9.90
C ARG A 243 -5.35 -10.10 9.97
N ALA A 244 -4.30 -10.02 9.13
CA ALA A 244 -3.16 -10.93 9.27
C ALA A 244 -2.41 -10.71 10.58
N MET A 245 -2.26 -9.46 11.01
CA MET A 245 -1.67 -9.12 12.31
C MET A 245 -2.47 -9.75 13.47
N ASP A 246 -3.82 -9.78 13.37
CA ASP A 246 -4.68 -10.44 14.36
C ASP A 246 -4.35 -11.94 14.52
N TYR A 247 -3.96 -12.63 13.43
CA TYR A 247 -3.46 -14.01 13.50
C TYR A 247 -2.05 -14.08 14.11
N LEU A 248 -1.13 -13.23 13.63
CA LEU A 248 0.26 -13.27 14.08
C LEU A 248 0.41 -13.02 15.58
N GLU A 249 -0.52 -12.30 16.21
CA GLU A 249 -0.58 -12.16 17.67
C GLU A 249 -0.94 -13.46 18.40
N THR A 250 -1.51 -14.44 17.71
CA THR A 250 -1.86 -15.76 18.28
C THR A 250 -0.82 -16.83 18.02
N ASP A 251 0.15 -16.61 17.13
CA ASP A 251 1.16 -17.59 16.73
C ASP A 251 2.38 -17.51 17.67
N GLU A 252 2.61 -18.57 18.45
CA GLU A 252 3.68 -18.64 19.47
C GLU A 252 5.10 -18.56 18.88
N ASP A 253 5.27 -18.83 17.59
CA ASP A 253 6.55 -18.75 16.86
C ASP A 253 6.87 -17.32 16.38
N VAL A 254 5.90 -16.40 16.44
CA VAL A 254 6.01 -15.01 15.96
C VAL A 254 6.09 -14.04 17.13
N ASP A 255 7.10 -13.19 17.14
CA ASP A 255 7.08 -12.01 18.01
C ASP A 255 6.26 -10.88 17.36
N ALA A 256 4.99 -10.84 17.70
CA ALA A 256 4.05 -9.87 17.16
C ALA A 256 4.43 -8.41 17.45
N SER A 257 5.27 -8.15 18.47
CA SER A 257 5.81 -6.82 18.75
C SER A 257 6.92 -6.39 17.78
N ARG A 258 7.34 -7.27 16.87
CA ARG A 258 8.43 -7.06 15.90
C ARG A 258 8.03 -7.42 14.47
N VAL A 259 6.79 -7.12 14.10
CA VAL A 259 6.31 -7.31 12.73
C VAL A 259 6.56 -6.05 11.91
N ALA A 260 7.32 -6.18 10.80
CA ALA A 260 7.52 -5.14 9.80
C ALA A 260 6.54 -5.33 8.65
N VAL A 261 5.70 -4.33 8.37
CA VAL A 261 4.88 -4.34 7.15
C VAL A 261 5.68 -3.81 5.97
N ILE A 262 5.62 -4.51 4.83
CA ILE A 262 6.41 -4.19 3.64
C ILE A 262 5.55 -4.24 2.37
N GLY A 263 5.85 -3.34 1.44
CA GLY A 263 5.25 -3.38 0.12
C GLY A 263 6.08 -2.74 -0.97
N HIS A 264 5.86 -3.20 -2.20
CA HIS A 264 6.42 -2.65 -3.42
C HIS A 264 5.31 -2.05 -4.28
N SER A 265 5.56 -0.87 -4.90
CA SER A 265 4.61 -0.21 -5.78
C SER A 265 3.31 0.14 -5.02
N GLN A 266 2.12 -0.24 -5.54
CA GLN A 266 0.85 -0.05 -4.83
C GLN A 266 0.82 -0.70 -3.43
N HIS A 267 1.53 -1.81 -3.24
CA HIS A 267 1.64 -2.42 -1.91
C HIS A 267 2.56 -1.61 -0.97
N GLY A 268 3.47 -0.77 -1.50
CA GLY A 268 4.23 0.21 -0.72
C GLY A 268 3.31 1.31 -0.16
N LYS A 269 2.37 1.81 -0.99
CA LYS A 269 1.31 2.71 -0.54
C LYS A 269 0.47 2.03 0.56
N THR A 270 0.11 0.76 0.35
CA THR A 270 -0.65 -0.05 1.30
C THR A 270 0.10 -0.26 2.61
N ALA A 271 1.40 -0.53 2.57
CA ALA A 271 2.23 -0.74 3.77
C ALA A 271 2.34 0.52 4.62
N LEU A 272 2.52 1.70 4.00
CA LEU A 272 2.51 2.98 4.71
C LEU A 272 1.14 3.24 5.36
N TRP A 273 0.06 3.03 4.63
CA TRP A 273 -1.28 3.22 5.17
C TRP A 273 -1.61 2.23 6.28
N ALA A 274 -1.29 0.93 6.11
CA ALA A 274 -1.46 -0.09 7.14
C ALA A 274 -0.72 0.30 8.44
N ALA A 275 0.53 0.74 8.34
CA ALA A 275 1.29 1.18 9.51
C ALA A 275 0.73 2.48 10.14
N ALA A 276 0.14 3.37 9.34
CA ALA A 276 -0.48 4.59 9.85
C ALA A 276 -1.74 4.29 10.68
N VAL A 277 -2.58 3.34 10.23
CA VAL A 277 -3.86 3.00 10.90
C VAL A 277 -3.70 1.95 12.00
N ASP A 278 -2.70 1.06 11.89
CA ASP A 278 -2.49 -0.02 12.85
C ASP A 278 -1.14 0.13 13.60
N PRO A 279 -1.17 0.56 14.85
CA PRO A 279 0.05 0.80 15.64
C PRO A 279 0.82 -0.48 16.01
N ARG A 280 0.26 -1.67 15.80
CA ARG A 280 0.92 -2.95 16.10
C ARG A 280 2.08 -3.26 15.15
N PHE A 281 2.07 -2.72 13.92
CA PHE A 281 3.23 -2.84 13.03
C PHE A 281 4.42 -2.09 13.61
N ALA A 282 5.49 -2.81 13.91
CA ALA A 282 6.68 -2.25 14.55
C ALA A 282 7.56 -1.42 13.60
N MET A 283 7.45 -1.64 12.29
CA MET A 283 8.20 -0.95 11.24
C MET A 283 7.39 -0.96 9.94
N ALA A 284 7.55 0.08 9.12
CA ALA A 284 7.02 0.11 7.75
C ALA A 284 8.14 0.17 6.71
N VAL A 285 7.97 -0.55 5.61
CA VAL A 285 8.87 -0.50 4.44
C VAL A 285 8.06 -0.21 3.19
N SER A 286 8.38 0.87 2.52
CA SER A 286 7.78 1.31 1.26
C SER A 286 8.83 1.32 0.17
N ASN A 287 8.64 0.53 -0.89
CA ASN A 287 9.54 0.45 -2.04
C ASN A 287 8.83 0.93 -3.30
N ASP A 288 9.41 1.92 -3.98
CA ASP A 288 8.93 2.49 -5.25
C ASP A 288 7.42 2.79 -5.21
N SER A 289 6.93 3.44 -4.15
CA SER A 289 5.49 3.57 -3.92
C SER A 289 4.85 4.77 -4.63
N GLY A 290 5.59 5.77 -4.98
CA GLY A 290 5.14 6.91 -5.81
C GLY A 290 3.93 7.69 -5.26
N CYS A 291 3.13 8.22 -6.17
CA CYS A 291 1.94 9.01 -5.89
C CYS A 291 0.93 8.24 -5.01
N GLY A 292 0.40 8.89 -3.97
CA GLY A 292 -0.45 8.23 -2.97
C GLY A 292 0.30 7.15 -2.15
N GLY A 293 1.62 7.15 -2.20
CA GLY A 293 2.54 6.38 -1.37
C GLY A 293 3.49 7.31 -0.65
N ALA A 294 4.81 7.22 -0.92
CA ALA A 294 5.80 8.09 -0.29
C ALA A 294 6.05 9.41 -1.06
N ALA A 295 5.73 9.49 -2.37
CA ALA A 295 6.05 10.67 -3.16
C ALA A 295 5.11 11.85 -2.89
N LEU A 296 5.67 13.05 -2.66
CA LEU A 296 4.92 14.29 -2.46
C LEU A 296 4.01 14.60 -3.67
N SER A 297 2.70 14.64 -3.43
CA SER A 297 1.69 14.87 -4.49
C SER A 297 1.83 16.25 -5.15
N ARG A 298 2.15 17.29 -4.37
CA ARG A 298 2.28 18.67 -4.83
C ARG A 298 3.45 18.92 -5.78
N ARG A 299 4.38 17.98 -5.90
CA ARG A 299 5.47 18.07 -6.89
C ARG A 299 4.98 17.89 -8.32
N CYS A 300 3.85 17.19 -8.50
CA CYS A 300 3.30 16.91 -9.83
C CYS A 300 4.36 16.34 -10.80
N TYR A 301 5.27 15.52 -10.30
CA TYR A 301 6.33 14.84 -11.05
C TYR A 301 5.98 13.37 -11.22
N GLY A 302 6.28 12.75 -12.36
CA GLY A 302 5.93 11.35 -12.64
C GLY A 302 4.43 11.11 -12.63
N GLU A 303 3.96 10.18 -11.77
CA GLU A 303 2.54 9.91 -11.56
C GLU A 303 1.90 11.02 -10.72
N THR A 304 0.77 11.56 -11.20
CA THR A 304 -0.01 12.59 -10.50
C THR A 304 -1.32 12.03 -9.97
N VAL A 305 -1.98 12.78 -9.08
CA VAL A 305 -3.31 12.41 -8.56
C VAL A 305 -4.33 12.21 -9.68
N ALA A 306 -4.30 13.07 -10.71
CA ALA A 306 -5.18 12.91 -11.87
C ALA A 306 -4.92 11.60 -12.63
N ARG A 307 -3.66 11.22 -12.78
CA ARG A 307 -3.29 9.97 -13.48
C ARG A 307 -3.68 8.74 -12.69
N ILE A 308 -3.34 8.68 -11.42
CA ILE A 308 -3.61 7.51 -10.60
C ILE A 308 -5.13 7.27 -10.46
N ASN A 309 -5.93 8.33 -10.26
CA ASN A 309 -7.38 8.24 -10.21
C ASN A 309 -8.01 7.80 -11.55
N SER A 310 -7.39 8.19 -12.68
CA SER A 310 -7.87 7.77 -14.00
C SER A 310 -7.49 6.34 -14.37
N LEU A 311 -6.29 5.89 -14.00
CA LEU A 311 -5.78 4.56 -14.33
C LEU A 311 -6.31 3.50 -13.37
N PHE A 312 -6.53 3.88 -12.12
CA PHE A 312 -6.89 2.99 -11.01
C PHE A 312 -8.01 3.62 -10.16
N PRO A 313 -9.22 3.81 -10.71
CA PRO A 313 -10.31 4.54 -10.05
C PRO A 313 -10.81 3.86 -8.76
N HIS A 314 -10.45 2.59 -8.54
CA HIS A 314 -10.80 1.79 -7.37
C HIS A 314 -9.79 1.89 -6.21
N TRP A 315 -8.58 2.44 -6.44
CA TRP A 315 -7.53 2.37 -5.41
C TRP A 315 -7.78 3.26 -4.20
N PHE A 316 -8.29 4.46 -4.42
CA PHE A 316 -8.53 5.47 -3.37
C PHE A 316 -10.02 5.69 -3.13
N CYS A 317 -10.36 6.40 -2.07
CA CYS A 317 -11.75 6.76 -1.80
C CYS A 317 -12.30 7.76 -2.86
N GLY A 318 -13.62 7.85 -2.95
CA GLY A 318 -14.28 8.72 -3.92
C GLY A 318 -13.90 10.20 -3.78
N ASN A 319 -13.64 10.66 -2.55
CA ASN A 319 -13.24 12.04 -2.27
C ASN A 319 -11.91 12.44 -2.89
N PHE A 320 -10.96 11.49 -3.04
CA PHE A 320 -9.64 11.77 -3.60
C PHE A 320 -9.70 12.27 -5.05
N ASN A 321 -10.77 11.94 -5.79
CA ASN A 321 -10.98 12.47 -7.14
C ASN A 321 -11.07 14.00 -7.23
N ARG A 322 -11.44 14.69 -6.14
CA ARG A 322 -11.52 16.16 -6.07
C ARG A 322 -10.18 16.85 -6.26
N TYR A 323 -9.10 16.12 -6.02
CA TYR A 323 -7.71 16.61 -6.07
C TYR A 323 -7.00 16.28 -7.37
N SER A 324 -7.68 15.66 -8.33
CA SER A 324 -7.14 15.37 -9.67
C SER A 324 -6.80 16.67 -10.41
N GLY A 325 -5.51 16.96 -10.60
CA GLY A 325 -5.01 18.23 -11.17
C GLY A 325 -5.23 19.44 -10.25
N ASN A 326 -5.45 19.21 -8.97
CA ASN A 326 -5.65 20.22 -7.94
C ASN A 326 -4.97 19.83 -6.64
N GLU A 327 -3.78 19.28 -6.73
CA GLU A 327 -2.99 18.74 -5.62
C GLU A 327 -2.74 19.78 -4.53
N ALA A 328 -2.71 21.08 -4.89
CA ALA A 328 -2.56 22.18 -3.95
C ALA A 328 -3.74 22.29 -2.93
N ALA A 329 -4.92 21.84 -3.33
CA ALA A 329 -6.12 21.87 -2.45
C ALA A 329 -6.23 20.65 -1.52
N LEU A 330 -5.41 19.61 -1.71
CA LEU A 330 -5.38 18.45 -0.84
C LEU A 330 -5.00 18.90 0.59
N PRO A 331 -5.77 18.55 1.64
CA PRO A 331 -5.51 19.04 3.00
C PRO A 331 -4.27 18.42 3.65
N VAL A 332 -3.71 17.37 3.05
CA VAL A 332 -2.54 16.62 3.49
C VAL A 332 -1.52 16.47 2.36
N ASP A 333 -0.32 15.96 2.67
CA ASP A 333 0.60 15.41 1.66
C ASP A 333 1.41 14.26 2.26
N GLN A 334 2.13 13.50 1.46
CA GLN A 334 2.68 12.18 1.79
C GLN A 334 3.74 12.19 2.91
N HIS A 335 4.40 13.32 3.18
CA HIS A 335 5.25 13.47 4.37
C HIS A 335 4.46 13.34 5.69
N GLU A 336 3.18 13.76 5.70
CA GLU A 336 2.29 13.60 6.85
C GLU A 336 1.83 12.14 7.01
N LEU A 337 1.71 11.38 5.91
CA LEU A 337 1.47 9.92 5.98
C LEU A 337 2.65 9.21 6.67
N ILE A 338 3.89 9.57 6.30
CA ILE A 338 5.09 9.03 6.94
C ILE A 338 5.14 9.45 8.41
N ALA A 339 4.82 10.70 8.72
CA ALA A 339 4.76 11.24 10.07
C ALA A 339 3.75 10.52 10.98
N LEU A 340 2.61 10.03 10.44
CA LEU A 340 1.62 9.25 11.18
C LEU A 340 2.19 7.96 11.78
N ILE A 341 3.30 7.45 11.24
CA ILE A 341 3.94 6.22 11.71
C ILE A 341 4.87 6.48 12.91
N ALA A 342 5.35 7.72 13.09
CA ALA A 342 6.20 8.07 14.22
C ALA A 342 5.59 7.65 15.57
N PRO A 343 6.40 7.18 16.54
CA PRO A 343 7.87 7.11 16.54
C PRO A 343 8.47 5.85 15.91
N ARG A 344 7.65 4.96 15.33
CA ARG A 344 8.09 3.69 14.73
C ARG A 344 8.93 3.93 13.48
N PRO A 345 9.97 3.11 13.22
CA PRO A 345 10.84 3.27 12.08
C PRO A 345 10.11 3.07 10.75
N VAL A 346 10.48 3.87 9.76
CA VAL A 346 10.00 3.78 8.37
C VAL A 346 11.20 3.68 7.44
N TYR A 347 11.13 2.81 6.45
CA TYR A 347 12.11 2.72 5.38
C TYR A 347 11.47 3.07 4.04
N ILE A 348 12.06 4.01 3.32
CA ILE A 348 11.64 4.46 2.00
C ILE A 348 12.71 4.04 1.00
N ALA A 349 12.35 3.27 -0.01
CA ALA A 349 13.25 2.80 -1.03
C ALA A 349 12.75 3.20 -2.42
N SER A 350 13.66 3.67 -3.25
CA SER A 350 13.40 4.14 -4.61
C SER A 350 14.40 3.55 -5.59
N ALA A 351 14.07 3.58 -6.90
CA ALA A 351 14.96 3.24 -7.99
C ALA A 351 15.18 4.47 -8.89
N VAL A 352 16.44 4.74 -9.27
CA VAL A 352 16.79 5.98 -9.98
C VAL A 352 16.15 6.09 -11.37
N GLU A 353 15.87 4.96 -12.02
CA GLU A 353 15.24 4.91 -13.34
C GLU A 353 13.71 4.89 -13.26
N ASP A 354 13.15 4.63 -12.08
CA ASP A 354 11.69 4.71 -11.83
C ASP A 354 11.24 6.16 -11.61
N ARG A 355 11.39 6.98 -12.64
CA ARG A 355 10.97 8.38 -12.61
C ARG A 355 9.45 8.55 -12.46
N TRP A 356 8.68 7.51 -12.75
CA TRP A 356 7.24 7.50 -12.54
C TRP A 356 6.87 7.61 -11.05
N ALA A 357 7.65 6.97 -10.17
CA ALA A 357 7.45 7.01 -8.72
C ALA A 357 8.00 8.28 -8.04
N ASP A 358 8.69 9.17 -8.77
CA ASP A 358 9.32 10.38 -8.21
C ASP A 358 10.28 10.09 -7.04
N PRO A 359 11.45 9.48 -7.27
CA PRO A 359 12.41 9.15 -6.20
C PRO A 359 12.81 10.34 -5.32
N LYS A 360 12.90 11.54 -5.92
CA LYS A 360 13.19 12.77 -5.16
C LYS A 360 12.01 13.16 -4.27
N GLY A 361 10.79 13.02 -4.76
CA GLY A 361 9.56 13.27 -3.98
C GLY A 361 9.42 12.31 -2.82
N GLU A 362 9.75 11.02 -2.99
CA GLU A 362 9.77 10.03 -1.92
C GLU A 362 10.81 10.37 -0.85
N PHE A 363 12.03 10.76 -1.23
CA PHE A 363 13.06 11.21 -0.31
C PHE A 363 12.63 12.46 0.48
N LEU A 364 12.16 13.49 -0.23
CA LEU A 364 11.74 14.75 0.38
C LEU A 364 10.57 14.56 1.35
N ALA A 365 9.65 13.64 1.09
CA ALA A 365 8.59 13.33 2.04
C ALA A 365 9.15 12.76 3.36
N GLY A 366 10.15 11.91 3.31
CA GLY A 366 10.88 11.45 4.50
C GLY A 366 11.57 12.60 5.24
N VAL A 367 12.19 13.54 4.51
CA VAL A 367 12.81 14.74 5.10
C VAL A 367 11.76 15.62 5.81
N HIS A 368 10.63 15.87 5.16
CA HIS A 368 9.56 16.70 5.72
C HIS A 368 8.76 16.02 6.85
N ALA A 369 8.85 14.71 7.00
CA ALA A 369 8.31 13.98 8.15
C ALA A 369 9.23 14.07 9.39
N THR A 370 10.52 14.34 9.20
CA THR A 370 11.55 14.36 10.27
C THR A 370 11.18 15.23 11.48
N PRO A 371 10.60 16.45 11.33
CA PRO A 371 10.25 17.27 12.49
C PRO A 371 9.31 16.58 13.50
N VAL A 372 8.48 15.64 13.04
CA VAL A 372 7.63 14.84 13.92
C VAL A 372 8.44 13.82 14.71
N TYR A 373 9.42 13.17 14.08
CA TYR A 373 10.34 12.25 14.78
C TYR A 373 11.19 12.98 15.82
N GLU A 374 11.59 14.23 15.53
CA GLU A 374 12.35 15.07 16.46
C GLU A 374 11.56 15.38 17.75
N LEU A 375 10.22 15.44 17.71
CA LEU A 375 9.39 15.56 18.93
C LEU A 375 9.60 14.40 19.91
N PHE A 376 9.98 13.23 19.39
CA PHE A 376 10.29 12.03 20.18
C PHE A 376 11.79 11.90 20.49
N GLY A 377 12.61 12.90 20.15
CA GLY A 377 14.07 12.85 20.29
C GLY A 377 14.75 11.88 19.31
N LEU A 378 14.13 11.61 18.17
CA LEU A 378 14.57 10.66 17.17
C LEU A 378 15.10 11.39 15.93
N GLU A 379 16.13 10.81 15.29
CA GLU A 379 16.67 11.31 14.03
C GLU A 379 15.89 10.78 12.85
N GLY A 380 15.62 11.63 11.84
CA GLY A 380 15.07 11.27 10.55
C GLY A 380 16.05 11.53 9.40
N LEU A 381 15.51 11.84 8.22
CA LEU A 381 16.29 12.24 7.04
C LEU A 381 16.54 13.75 7.04
N SER A 382 17.58 14.18 6.35
CA SER A 382 17.92 15.59 6.17
C SER A 382 18.47 15.86 4.77
N GLY A 383 18.44 17.13 4.36
CA GLY A 383 18.93 17.57 3.04
C GLY A 383 17.79 17.90 2.05
N THR A 384 18.14 18.47 0.92
CA THR A 384 17.21 18.87 -0.14
C THR A 384 17.44 18.13 -1.47
N GLU A 385 18.57 17.42 -1.55
CA GLU A 385 18.98 16.67 -2.73
C GLU A 385 18.95 15.18 -2.44
N LEU A 386 18.53 14.42 -3.45
CA LEU A 386 18.52 12.96 -3.39
C LEU A 386 19.92 12.44 -3.05
N PRO A 387 20.05 11.51 -2.08
CA PRO A 387 21.32 10.86 -1.77
C PRO A 387 21.94 10.19 -2.99
N GLN A 388 23.25 9.96 -2.93
CA GLN A 388 23.96 9.23 -3.99
C GLN A 388 23.33 7.84 -4.19
N THR A 389 23.16 7.45 -5.47
CA THR A 389 22.66 6.13 -5.84
C THR A 389 23.51 5.01 -5.19
N ASP A 390 22.84 3.99 -4.69
CA ASP A 390 23.43 2.84 -3.98
C ASP A 390 24.15 3.19 -2.65
N ALA A 391 23.89 4.39 -2.10
CA ALA A 391 24.40 4.83 -0.80
C ALA A 391 23.25 4.95 0.23
N PRO A 392 22.89 3.88 0.96
CA PRO A 392 21.74 3.89 1.86
C PRO A 392 21.99 4.73 3.12
N VAL A 393 20.97 5.46 3.56
CA VAL A 393 20.92 6.20 4.81
C VAL A 393 20.15 5.36 5.84
N LEU A 394 20.86 4.84 6.86
CA LEU A 394 20.32 3.89 7.84
C LEU A 394 20.45 4.39 9.29
N SER A 395 20.96 5.61 9.50
CA SER A 395 21.33 6.11 10.84
C SER A 395 20.14 6.46 11.71
N GLY A 396 19.07 7.02 11.14
CA GLY A 396 17.89 7.50 11.85
C GLY A 396 16.77 6.47 11.98
N HIS A 397 15.56 6.97 12.30
CA HIS A 397 14.31 6.21 12.34
C HIS A 397 13.53 6.30 11.01
N ILE A 398 13.93 7.19 10.11
CA ILE A 398 13.54 7.16 8.71
C ILE A 398 14.77 6.73 7.91
N GLY A 399 14.74 5.50 7.38
CA GLY A 399 15.75 4.98 6.50
C GLY A 399 15.43 5.29 5.04
N HIS A 400 16.47 5.42 4.19
CA HIS A 400 16.27 5.67 2.76
C HIS A 400 17.41 5.08 1.93
N HIS A 401 17.08 4.63 0.72
CA HIS A 401 18.02 4.50 -0.37
C HIS A 401 17.35 4.80 -1.72
N VAL A 402 18.15 5.21 -2.68
CA VAL A 402 17.81 5.12 -4.10
C VAL A 402 18.84 4.17 -4.74
N ARG A 403 18.36 3.09 -5.34
CA ARG A 403 19.23 2.13 -6.04
C ARG A 403 19.31 2.37 -7.53
N SER A 404 20.30 1.79 -8.18
CA SER A 404 20.35 1.66 -9.63
C SER A 404 19.22 0.77 -10.15
N GLY A 405 18.74 1.05 -11.36
CA GLY A 405 17.75 0.25 -12.10
C GLY A 405 16.32 0.75 -12.01
N ASP A 406 15.42 -0.08 -12.57
CA ASP A 406 14.01 0.22 -12.83
C ASP A 406 13.09 -0.09 -11.64
N HIS A 407 11.77 0.11 -11.86
CA HIS A 407 10.68 -0.22 -10.95
C HIS A 407 10.63 -1.72 -10.58
N ASP A 408 11.25 -2.09 -9.49
CA ASP A 408 11.28 -3.47 -8.98
C ASP A 408 11.57 -3.50 -7.47
N ILE A 409 11.47 -4.68 -6.85
CA ILE A 409 12.02 -4.98 -5.53
C ILE A 409 13.04 -6.09 -5.69
N THR A 410 14.28 -5.82 -5.33
CA THR A 410 15.43 -6.67 -5.63
C THR A 410 16.11 -7.19 -4.37
N LEU A 411 17.05 -8.10 -4.54
CA LEU A 411 17.88 -8.58 -3.42
C LEU A 411 18.70 -7.46 -2.77
N TYR A 412 19.05 -6.40 -3.53
CA TYR A 412 19.71 -5.22 -2.97
C TYR A 412 18.81 -4.53 -1.95
N ASP A 413 17.54 -4.27 -2.32
CA ASP A 413 16.56 -3.62 -1.45
C ASP A 413 16.37 -4.42 -0.16
N TRP A 414 16.13 -5.72 -0.28
CA TRP A 414 15.95 -6.61 0.86
C TRP A 414 17.15 -6.64 1.81
N ARG A 415 18.38 -6.55 1.29
CA ARG A 415 19.57 -6.44 2.13
C ARG A 415 19.61 -5.16 2.96
N GLN A 416 19.11 -4.04 2.41
CA GLN A 416 19.02 -2.79 3.16
C GLN A 416 17.87 -2.85 4.17
N PHE A 417 16.73 -3.44 3.79
CA PHE A 417 15.59 -3.63 4.72
C PHE A 417 15.98 -4.48 5.92
N VAL A 418 16.70 -5.58 5.71
CA VAL A 418 17.20 -6.44 6.79
C VAL A 418 18.19 -5.69 7.68
N LYS A 419 19.15 -4.93 7.12
CA LYS A 419 20.09 -4.13 7.91
C LYS A 419 19.36 -3.09 8.77
N PHE A 420 18.35 -2.44 8.24
CA PHE A 420 17.55 -1.47 8.98
C PHE A 420 16.69 -2.15 10.06
N ALA A 421 16.08 -3.27 9.72
CA ALA A 421 15.33 -4.08 10.67
C ALA A 421 16.22 -4.65 11.79
N ASP A 422 17.47 -5.06 11.49
CA ASP A 422 18.44 -5.50 12.49
C ASP A 422 18.71 -4.42 13.56
N LYS A 423 18.73 -3.15 13.14
CA LYS A 423 18.92 -2.03 14.06
C LYS A 423 17.70 -1.77 14.95
N HIS A 424 16.50 -1.96 14.44
CA HIS A 424 15.28 -1.52 15.12
C HIS A 424 14.45 -2.65 15.72
N LEU A 425 14.55 -3.88 15.18
CA LEU A 425 13.73 -5.02 15.59
C LEU A 425 14.52 -6.15 16.29
N LYS A 426 15.85 -6.23 16.12
CA LYS A 426 16.65 -7.20 16.89
C LYS A 426 17.03 -6.61 18.24
N ARG A 427 16.93 -7.44 19.26
CA ARG A 427 17.37 -7.14 20.64
C ARG A 427 18.77 -7.68 20.87
#